data_f9cfbc315c6e8e9540f14b7cd328c31c
#
_entry.id   f9cfbc315c6e8e9540f14b7cd328c31c
#
_cell.length_a   1.000
_cell.length_b   1.000
_cell.length_c   1.000
_cell.angle_alpha   90.00
_cell.angle_beta   90.00
_cell.angle_gamma   90.00
#
_symmetry.space_group_name_H-M   'P 1'
#
loop_
_entity.id
_entity.type
_entity.pdbx_description
1 polymer ?
#
loop_
_entity_poly.entity_id
_entity_poly.type
_entity_poly.pdbx_seq_one_letter_code
_entity_poly.pdbx_strand_id
1 'polypeptide(L)'
;MAYTTQSLVKTYLGIPSGTSSENTAIDNAIAAADAEIDQITGRTFVVPSGATAKTFIPYDDYTVYCDDIAQTTGLIVKTDTGLDGTYDTTLTITTDYVLNGNAAPYRVVKRVDGSAWPRDRYGRPTVEITAFWGYGMAVPDQIKQCALVIAARLYQRRSSPLGFQAGSVDVGFVRISRTDPEVIALLRGLKLPAAA
;
A
#
# COMPACT_ATOMS: atom_id res chain seq x y z
N MET A 1 -1.82 10.20 -3.92
CA MET A 1 -3.28 10.11 -4.23
C MET A 1 -3.97 9.49 -3.04
N ALA A 2 -5.18 9.97 -2.74
CA ALA A 2 -5.99 9.41 -1.65
C ALA A 2 -6.82 8.21 -2.15
N TYR A 3 -7.18 7.30 -1.24
CA TYR A 3 -8.00 6.12 -1.57
C TYR A 3 -9.48 6.47 -1.74
N THR A 4 -9.92 7.60 -1.17
CA THR A 4 -11.26 8.17 -1.36
C THR A 4 -11.17 9.65 -1.66
N THR A 5 -12.29 10.28 -2.01
CA THR A 5 -12.33 11.71 -2.35
C THR A 5 -13.20 12.49 -1.37
N GLN A 6 -12.90 13.77 -1.23
CA GLN A 6 -13.68 14.70 -0.42
C GLN A 6 -15.17 14.70 -0.82
N SER A 7 -15.46 14.63 -2.13
CA SER A 7 -16.83 14.59 -2.65
C SER A 7 -17.58 13.34 -2.17
N LEU A 8 -16.94 12.17 -2.22
CA LEU A 8 -17.53 10.91 -1.76
C LEU A 8 -17.80 10.93 -0.26
N VAL A 9 -16.85 11.45 0.54
CA VAL A 9 -17.04 11.58 2.00
C VAL A 9 -18.18 12.54 2.32
N LYS A 10 -18.28 13.68 1.63
CA LYS A 10 -19.41 14.61 1.80
C LYS A 10 -20.75 13.96 1.46
N THR A 11 -20.82 13.26 0.32
CA THR A 11 -22.03 12.54 -0.09
C THR A 11 -22.44 11.51 0.95
N TYR A 12 -21.47 10.72 1.44
CA TYR A 12 -21.71 9.70 2.46
C TYR A 12 -22.23 10.29 3.79
N LEU A 13 -21.73 11.47 4.17
CA LEU A 13 -22.10 12.17 5.39
C LEU A 13 -23.35 13.07 5.24
N GLY A 14 -23.90 13.20 4.02
CA GLY A 14 -25.03 14.12 3.76
C GLY A 14 -24.64 15.60 3.83
N ILE A 15 -23.37 15.93 3.66
CA ILE A 15 -22.86 17.31 3.67
C ILE A 15 -23.03 17.90 2.26
N PRO A 16 -23.65 19.10 2.11
CA PRO A 16 -23.77 19.75 0.80
C PRO A 16 -22.41 19.97 0.15
N SER A 17 -22.30 19.72 -1.15
CA SER A 17 -21.04 19.80 -1.89
C SER A 17 -20.39 21.18 -1.87
N GLY A 18 -21.19 22.24 -1.78
CA GLY A 18 -20.74 23.63 -1.70
C GLY A 18 -20.15 24.06 -0.35
N THR A 19 -20.23 23.24 0.69
CA THR A 19 -19.69 23.58 2.01
C THR A 19 -18.17 23.47 2.02
N SER A 20 -17.47 24.62 2.00
CA SER A 20 -16.01 24.68 1.97
C SER A 20 -15.36 24.71 3.37
N SER A 21 -16.08 25.13 4.40
CA SER A 21 -15.59 25.23 5.78
C SER A 21 -15.14 23.88 6.37
N GLU A 22 -15.65 22.79 5.83
CA GLU A 22 -15.37 21.44 6.29
C GLU A 22 -14.24 20.73 5.52
N ASN A 23 -13.77 21.33 4.42
CA ASN A 23 -12.84 20.69 3.50
C ASN A 23 -11.55 20.23 4.18
N THR A 24 -10.90 21.11 4.93
CA THR A 24 -9.64 20.76 5.63
C THR A 24 -9.82 19.63 6.64
N ALA A 25 -10.94 19.63 7.35
CA ALA A 25 -11.22 18.57 8.33
C ALA A 25 -11.48 17.21 7.64
N ILE A 26 -12.15 17.23 6.49
CA ILE A 26 -12.40 16.04 5.69
C ILE A 26 -11.08 15.54 5.07
N ASP A 27 -10.22 16.43 4.53
CA ASP A 27 -8.93 16.05 3.95
C ASP A 27 -8.00 15.42 5.00
N ASN A 28 -7.97 15.97 6.21
CA ASN A 28 -7.23 15.39 7.32
C ASN A 28 -7.77 14.00 7.72
N ALA A 29 -9.09 13.83 7.70
CA ALA A 29 -9.71 12.54 7.99
C ALA A 29 -9.40 11.49 6.89
N ILE A 30 -9.37 11.90 5.61
CA ILE A 30 -8.98 11.04 4.50
C ILE A 30 -7.53 10.62 4.63
N ALA A 31 -6.61 11.56 4.88
CA ALA A 31 -5.19 11.26 5.04
C ALA A 31 -4.93 10.30 6.22
N ALA A 32 -5.65 10.47 7.32
CA ALA A 32 -5.57 9.57 8.47
C ALA A 32 -6.14 8.18 8.16
N ALA A 33 -7.22 8.10 7.38
CA ALA A 33 -7.81 6.84 6.95
C ALA A 33 -6.87 6.06 6.02
N ASP A 34 -6.22 6.73 5.06
CA ASP A 34 -5.25 6.13 4.16
C ASP A 34 -4.06 5.55 4.95
N ALA A 35 -3.52 6.32 5.90
CA ALA A 35 -2.43 5.87 6.76
C ALA A 35 -2.82 4.67 7.65
N GLU A 36 -4.06 4.63 8.17
CA GLU A 36 -4.58 3.50 8.96
C GLU A 36 -4.67 2.23 8.11
N ILE A 37 -5.15 2.35 6.86
CA ILE A 37 -5.23 1.22 5.93
C ILE A 37 -3.83 0.69 5.60
N ASP A 38 -2.87 1.57 5.28
CA ASP A 38 -1.50 1.19 4.97
C ASP A 38 -0.84 0.49 6.17
N GLN A 39 -1.07 1.00 7.39
CA GLN A 39 -0.57 0.39 8.62
C GLN A 39 -1.16 -0.99 8.89
N ILE A 40 -2.48 -1.17 8.69
CA ILE A 40 -3.17 -2.45 8.93
C ILE A 40 -2.74 -3.51 7.91
N THR A 41 -2.61 -3.11 6.65
CA THR A 41 -2.32 -4.03 5.56
C THR A 41 -0.83 -4.26 5.35
N GLY A 42 0.03 -3.33 5.77
CA GLY A 42 1.46 -3.30 5.46
C GLY A 42 1.72 -3.04 3.97
N ARG A 43 0.77 -2.49 3.24
CA ARG A 43 0.84 -2.23 1.79
C ARG A 43 0.42 -0.81 1.47
N THR A 44 0.89 -0.32 0.32
CA THR A 44 0.45 0.94 -0.26
C THR A 44 -0.38 0.67 -1.51
N PHE A 45 -1.61 1.21 -1.53
CA PHE A 45 -2.55 1.05 -2.64
C PHE A 45 -2.60 2.28 -3.55
N VAL A 46 -1.76 3.27 -3.31
CA VAL A 46 -1.64 4.45 -4.19
C VAL A 46 -1.16 3.99 -5.55
N VAL A 47 -1.84 4.46 -6.60
CA VAL A 47 -1.42 4.22 -7.99
C VAL A 47 -0.11 4.97 -8.23
N PRO A 48 0.98 4.27 -8.58
CA PRO A 48 2.26 4.91 -8.82
C PRO A 48 2.20 5.81 -10.06
N SER A 49 2.81 7.00 -9.97
CA SER A 49 2.88 7.96 -11.07
C SER A 49 4.05 7.71 -12.03
N GLY A 50 5.03 6.91 -11.62
CA GLY A 50 6.22 6.58 -12.40
C GLY A 50 6.98 5.40 -11.80
N ALA A 51 7.86 4.81 -12.60
CA ALA A 51 8.79 3.81 -12.13
C ALA A 51 9.94 4.49 -11.36
N THR A 52 10.31 3.93 -10.22
CA THR A 52 11.44 4.39 -9.41
C THR A 52 12.34 3.22 -9.04
N ALA A 53 13.64 3.50 -8.89
CA ALA A 53 14.63 2.50 -8.51
C ALA A 53 14.65 2.31 -6.99
N LYS A 54 14.71 1.05 -6.56
CA LYS A 54 14.96 0.64 -5.18
C LYS A 54 16.00 -0.46 -5.16
N THR A 55 16.79 -0.52 -4.10
CA THR A 55 17.85 -1.52 -3.96
C THR A 55 17.47 -2.57 -2.94
N PHE A 56 17.85 -3.83 -3.20
CA PHE A 56 17.48 -4.99 -2.40
C PHE A 56 18.69 -5.88 -2.12
N ILE A 57 18.62 -6.56 -0.98
CA ILE A 57 19.58 -7.60 -0.59
C ILE A 57 18.97 -8.95 -0.99
N PRO A 58 19.67 -9.80 -1.77
CA PRO A 58 19.19 -11.14 -2.05
C PRO A 58 18.98 -11.96 -0.78
N TYR A 59 17.82 -12.62 -0.70
CA TYR A 59 17.51 -13.51 0.42
C TYR A 59 18.34 -14.79 0.37
N ASP A 60 18.40 -15.40 -0.80
CA ASP A 60 19.26 -16.56 -1.11
C ASP A 60 19.90 -16.40 -2.50
N ASP A 61 20.59 -17.43 -2.97
CA ASP A 61 21.30 -17.40 -4.24
C ASP A 61 20.39 -17.19 -5.46
N TYR A 62 19.09 -17.49 -5.33
CA TYR A 62 18.13 -17.43 -6.44
C TYR A 62 16.95 -16.51 -6.19
N THR A 63 16.77 -15.98 -4.98
CA THR A 63 15.55 -15.28 -4.59
C THR A 63 15.84 -13.88 -4.04
N VAL A 64 15.13 -12.89 -4.58
CA VAL A 64 15.04 -11.53 -4.03
C VAL A 64 13.60 -11.24 -3.65
N TYR A 65 13.37 -10.88 -2.39
CA TYR A 65 12.10 -10.31 -1.95
C TYR A 65 12.13 -8.80 -2.14
N CYS A 66 11.06 -8.27 -2.71
CA CYS A 66 10.90 -6.84 -2.95
C CYS A 66 9.52 -6.35 -2.51
N ASP A 67 9.32 -5.04 -2.57
CA ASP A 67 8.02 -4.44 -2.38
C ASP A 67 7.05 -4.85 -3.50
N ASP A 68 5.76 -4.54 -3.33
CA ASP A 68 4.74 -4.82 -4.33
C ASP A 68 5.06 -4.12 -5.67
N ILE A 69 5.28 -4.89 -6.73
CA ILE A 69 5.44 -4.41 -8.10
C ILE A 69 4.07 -4.45 -8.77
N ALA A 70 3.56 -3.27 -9.15
CA ALA A 70 2.22 -3.09 -9.68
C ALA A 70 2.03 -3.59 -11.11
N GLN A 71 3.10 -3.65 -11.91
CA GLN A 71 3.09 -4.12 -13.30
C GLN A 71 4.48 -4.47 -13.78
N THR A 72 4.55 -5.24 -14.88
CA THR A 72 5.82 -5.62 -15.52
C THR A 72 6.31 -4.61 -16.55
N THR A 73 5.44 -3.77 -17.08
CA THR A 73 5.82 -2.69 -18.01
C THR A 73 6.73 -1.70 -17.30
N GLY A 74 7.90 -1.41 -17.87
CA GLY A 74 8.89 -0.52 -17.28
C GLY A 74 9.69 -1.12 -16.12
N LEU A 75 9.57 -2.44 -15.90
CA LEU A 75 10.40 -3.17 -14.94
C LEU A 75 11.81 -3.33 -15.50
N ILE A 76 12.80 -2.89 -14.73
CA ILE A 76 14.23 -3.07 -15.03
C ILE A 76 14.87 -3.65 -13.78
N VAL A 77 15.63 -4.74 -13.94
CA VAL A 77 16.39 -5.36 -12.87
C VAL A 77 17.87 -5.30 -13.23
N LYS A 78 18.66 -4.76 -12.32
CA LYS A 78 20.12 -4.66 -12.48
C LYS A 78 20.82 -5.27 -11.29
N THR A 79 22.04 -5.71 -11.51
CA THR A 79 22.89 -6.27 -10.46
C THR A 79 24.24 -5.57 -10.39
N ASP A 80 24.77 -5.46 -9.20
CA ASP A 80 26.14 -5.06 -8.88
C ASP A 80 27.01 -6.33 -8.80
N THR A 81 27.57 -6.75 -9.94
CA THR A 81 28.42 -7.95 -10.02
C THR A 81 29.81 -7.71 -9.47
N GLY A 82 30.28 -6.46 -9.52
CA GLY A 82 31.58 -6.04 -8.99
C GLY A 82 31.62 -5.83 -7.48
N LEU A 83 30.46 -5.76 -6.83
CA LEU A 83 30.28 -5.43 -5.41
C LEU A 83 30.91 -4.07 -5.03
N ASP A 84 30.94 -3.15 -6.00
CA ASP A 84 31.50 -1.80 -5.85
C ASP A 84 30.45 -0.70 -5.62
N GLY A 85 29.15 -1.07 -5.64
CA GLY A 85 28.01 -0.18 -5.52
C GLY A 85 27.47 0.31 -6.86
N THR A 86 27.98 -0.21 -7.99
CA THR A 86 27.55 0.14 -9.33
C THR A 86 26.68 -0.97 -9.91
N TYR A 87 25.43 -0.64 -10.28
CA TYR A 87 24.49 -1.60 -10.89
C TYR A 87 24.62 -1.58 -12.40
N ASP A 88 25.64 -2.26 -12.92
CA ASP A 88 26.07 -2.23 -14.32
C ASP A 88 25.44 -3.34 -15.19
N THR A 89 25.07 -4.46 -14.61
CA THR A 89 24.54 -5.61 -15.34
C THR A 89 23.02 -5.60 -15.36
N THR A 90 22.41 -5.35 -16.52
CA THR A 90 20.96 -5.39 -16.71
C THR A 90 20.49 -6.79 -17.07
N LEU A 91 19.47 -7.29 -16.37
CA LEU A 91 18.91 -8.61 -16.56
C LEU A 91 17.63 -8.56 -17.40
N THR A 92 17.38 -9.62 -18.16
CA THR A 92 16.21 -9.77 -19.02
C THR A 92 15.16 -10.67 -18.36
N ILE A 93 13.92 -10.18 -18.30
CA ILE A 93 12.78 -10.96 -17.79
C ILE A 93 12.57 -12.21 -18.67
N THR A 94 12.20 -13.32 -18.07
CA THR A 94 12.01 -14.67 -18.63
C THR A 94 13.28 -15.39 -19.04
N THR A 95 14.36 -14.71 -19.35
CA THR A 95 15.65 -15.30 -19.68
C THR A 95 16.54 -15.45 -18.46
N ASP A 96 16.75 -14.36 -17.72
CA ASP A 96 17.65 -14.33 -16.57
C ASP A 96 16.88 -14.47 -15.26
N TYR A 97 15.64 -13.92 -15.22
CA TYR A 97 14.79 -13.98 -14.04
C TYR A 97 13.31 -14.07 -14.39
N VAL A 98 12.53 -14.52 -13.43
CA VAL A 98 11.05 -14.53 -13.47
C VAL A 98 10.48 -13.87 -12.23
N LEU A 99 9.26 -13.35 -12.35
CA LEU A 99 8.47 -12.89 -11.21
C LEU A 99 7.62 -14.04 -10.70
N ASN A 100 7.51 -14.16 -9.37
CA ASN A 100 6.65 -15.18 -8.78
C ASN A 100 5.20 -14.69 -8.77
N GLY A 101 4.31 -15.46 -9.40
CA GLY A 101 2.88 -15.16 -9.52
C GLY A 101 2.45 -14.91 -10.96
N ASN A 102 1.15 -15.14 -11.21
CA ASN A 102 0.56 -14.98 -12.55
C ASN A 102 -0.01 -13.57 -12.76
N ALA A 103 -0.10 -12.76 -11.71
CA ALA A 103 -0.64 -11.41 -11.73
C ALA A 103 -0.02 -10.55 -10.63
N ALA A 104 -0.06 -9.22 -10.83
CA ALA A 104 0.36 -8.26 -9.80
C ALA A 104 -0.54 -8.37 -8.54
N PRO A 105 0.00 -8.00 -7.38
CA PRO A 105 1.36 -7.50 -7.15
C PRO A 105 2.41 -8.60 -7.11
N TYR A 106 3.55 -8.35 -7.74
CA TYR A 106 4.68 -9.27 -7.68
C TYR A 106 5.63 -8.83 -6.56
N ARG A 107 6.14 -9.79 -5.78
CA ARG A 107 7.00 -9.51 -4.63
C ARG A 107 8.26 -10.34 -4.58
N VAL A 108 8.41 -11.25 -5.50
CA VAL A 108 9.56 -12.16 -5.53
C VAL A 108 10.12 -12.19 -6.93
N VAL A 109 11.40 -11.92 -7.04
CA VAL A 109 12.19 -12.05 -8.27
C VAL A 109 13.10 -13.25 -8.11
N LYS A 110 13.00 -14.21 -9.03
CA LYS A 110 13.79 -15.45 -8.99
C LYS A 110 14.70 -15.56 -10.21
N ARG A 111 15.96 -15.89 -10.00
CA ARG A 111 16.91 -16.26 -11.08
C ARG A 111 16.49 -17.58 -11.69
N VAL A 112 16.62 -17.69 -13.02
CA VAL A 112 16.28 -18.92 -13.78
C VAL A 112 17.37 -19.32 -14.78
N ASP A 113 18.39 -18.50 -14.97
CA ASP A 113 19.53 -18.73 -15.86
C ASP A 113 20.63 -19.63 -15.26
N GLY A 114 20.42 -20.15 -14.06
CA GLY A 114 21.39 -20.97 -13.33
C GLY A 114 22.47 -20.15 -12.59
N SER A 115 22.48 -18.85 -12.73
CA SER A 115 23.41 -17.95 -12.01
C SER A 115 22.86 -17.55 -10.64
N ALA A 116 23.76 -17.36 -9.67
CA ALA A 116 23.38 -16.83 -8.37
C ALA A 116 23.27 -15.30 -8.42
N TRP A 117 22.45 -14.73 -7.53
CA TRP A 117 22.50 -13.30 -7.25
C TRP A 117 23.83 -12.94 -6.61
N PRO A 118 24.46 -11.82 -7.02
CA PRO A 118 25.65 -11.35 -6.33
C PRO A 118 25.28 -11.05 -4.86
N ARG A 119 26.12 -11.50 -3.93
CA ARG A 119 25.91 -11.31 -2.50
C ARG A 119 27.14 -10.68 -1.87
N ASP A 120 26.94 -9.52 -1.26
CA ASP A 120 27.98 -8.89 -0.47
C ASP A 120 28.01 -9.52 0.94
N ARG A 121 29.19 -9.92 1.37
CA ARG A 121 29.43 -10.47 2.73
C ARG A 121 29.09 -9.51 3.86
N TYR A 122 29.02 -8.22 3.59
CA TYR A 122 28.65 -7.18 4.55
C TYR A 122 27.15 -6.85 4.54
N GLY A 123 26.36 -7.55 3.71
CA GLY A 123 24.92 -7.34 3.61
C GLY A 123 24.52 -6.05 2.87
N ARG A 124 25.38 -5.52 2.00
CA ARG A 124 25.00 -4.40 1.13
C ARG A 124 24.02 -4.85 0.05
N PRO A 125 23.08 -3.98 -0.36
CA PRO A 125 22.21 -4.28 -1.49
C PRO A 125 23.01 -4.45 -2.77
N THR A 126 22.74 -5.51 -3.51
CA THR A 126 23.42 -5.86 -4.76
C THR A 126 22.48 -5.97 -5.97
N VAL A 127 21.18 -5.76 -5.74
CA VAL A 127 20.16 -5.79 -6.78
C VAL A 127 19.39 -4.47 -6.76
N GLU A 128 19.34 -3.81 -7.92
CA GLU A 128 18.52 -2.62 -8.17
C GLU A 128 17.32 -3.02 -9.01
N ILE A 129 16.13 -2.67 -8.55
CA ILE A 129 14.87 -2.90 -9.28
C ILE A 129 14.21 -1.56 -9.51
N THR A 130 14.03 -1.18 -10.77
CA THR A 130 13.21 -0.04 -11.19
C THR A 130 11.84 -0.56 -11.57
N ALA A 131 10.81 -0.13 -10.85
CA ALA A 131 9.44 -0.61 -11.04
C ALA A 131 8.39 0.44 -10.67
N PHE A 132 7.15 0.19 -11.06
CA PHE A 132 5.99 0.87 -10.52
C PHE A 132 5.61 0.21 -9.20
N TRP A 133 5.99 0.84 -8.09
CA TRP A 133 5.79 0.29 -6.74
C TRP A 133 4.38 0.54 -6.24
N GLY A 134 3.68 -0.50 -5.81
CA GLY A 134 2.33 -0.46 -5.25
C GLY A 134 1.58 -1.77 -5.52
N TYR A 135 0.41 -1.88 -4.91
CA TYR A 135 -0.43 -3.08 -5.01
C TYR A 135 -0.89 -3.37 -6.45
N GLY A 136 -1.15 -2.33 -7.23
CA GLY A 136 -1.59 -2.43 -8.62
C GLY A 136 -1.76 -1.05 -9.26
N MET A 137 -2.12 -1.04 -10.54
CA MET A 137 -2.36 0.19 -11.30
C MET A 137 -3.76 0.80 -11.07
N ALA A 138 -4.54 0.21 -10.17
CA ALA A 138 -5.82 0.75 -9.71
C ALA A 138 -6.02 0.41 -8.23
N VAL A 139 -6.61 1.32 -7.48
CA VAL A 139 -6.98 1.07 -6.08
C VAL A 139 -8.18 0.12 -6.06
N PRO A 140 -8.11 -1.02 -5.34
CA PRO A 140 -9.23 -1.93 -5.19
C PRO A 140 -10.46 -1.26 -4.58
N ASP A 141 -11.66 -1.63 -5.03
CA ASP A 141 -12.90 -1.01 -4.53
C ASP A 141 -13.13 -1.29 -3.04
N GLN A 142 -12.66 -2.43 -2.53
CA GLN A 142 -12.66 -2.72 -1.10
C GLN A 142 -11.87 -1.66 -0.31
N ILE A 143 -10.71 -1.25 -0.80
CA ILE A 143 -9.88 -0.21 -0.17
C ILE A 143 -10.58 1.14 -0.21
N LYS A 144 -11.19 1.50 -1.35
CA LYS A 144 -11.95 2.75 -1.47
C LYS A 144 -13.10 2.80 -0.47
N GLN A 145 -13.82 1.69 -0.32
CA GLN A 145 -14.93 1.59 0.64
C GLN A 145 -14.42 1.67 2.09
N CYS A 146 -13.34 0.97 2.43
CA CYS A 146 -12.73 1.06 3.76
C CYS A 146 -12.28 2.49 4.08
N ALA A 147 -11.60 3.15 3.15
CA ALA A 147 -11.14 4.52 3.30
C ALA A 147 -12.32 5.50 3.53
N LEU A 148 -13.41 5.32 2.78
CA LEU A 148 -14.62 6.12 2.92
C LEU A 148 -15.22 5.97 4.32
N VAL A 149 -15.41 4.74 4.80
CA VAL A 149 -16.00 4.46 6.12
C VAL A 149 -15.11 4.99 7.25
N ILE A 150 -13.79 4.74 7.16
CA ILE A 150 -12.84 5.21 8.18
C ILE A 150 -12.80 6.74 8.20
N ALA A 151 -12.67 7.39 7.05
CA ALA A 151 -12.63 8.85 6.95
C ALA A 151 -13.91 9.50 7.49
N ALA A 152 -15.07 8.97 7.13
CA ALA A 152 -16.35 9.47 7.63
C ALA A 152 -16.45 9.37 9.16
N ARG A 153 -15.99 8.27 9.73
CA ARG A 153 -15.94 8.05 11.18
C ARG A 153 -14.98 9.01 11.87
N LEU A 154 -13.76 9.17 11.36
CA LEU A 154 -12.77 10.08 11.92
C LEU A 154 -13.29 11.52 11.89
N TYR A 155 -13.94 11.92 10.80
CA TYR A 155 -14.57 13.23 10.68
C TYR A 155 -15.68 13.43 11.72
N GLN A 156 -16.59 12.46 11.92
CA GLN A 156 -17.67 12.55 12.91
C GLN A 156 -17.16 12.62 14.35
N ARG A 157 -16.04 11.94 14.67
CA ARG A 157 -15.44 11.94 16.02
C ARG A 157 -14.93 13.31 16.46
N ARG A 158 -14.67 14.25 15.57
CA ARG A 158 -14.27 15.62 15.95
C ARG A 158 -15.32 16.34 16.79
N SER A 159 -16.60 16.05 16.56
CA SER A 159 -17.73 16.62 17.33
C SER A 159 -18.05 15.83 18.60
N SER A 160 -17.40 14.67 18.80
CA SER A 160 -17.56 13.81 19.95
C SER A 160 -16.22 13.28 20.48
N PRO A 161 -15.38 14.14 21.08
CA PRO A 161 -14.01 13.80 21.48
C PRO A 161 -13.91 12.59 22.43
N LEU A 162 -14.96 12.35 23.22
CA LEU A 162 -15.02 11.22 24.16
C LEU A 162 -15.53 9.91 23.52
N GLY A 163 -15.82 9.90 22.22
CA GLY A 163 -16.31 8.71 21.52
C GLY A 163 -17.74 8.29 21.88
N PHE A 164 -18.51 9.20 22.47
CA PHE A 164 -19.93 9.00 22.76
C PHE A 164 -20.75 9.97 21.90
N GLN A 165 -21.71 9.46 21.18
CA GLN A 165 -22.71 10.28 20.52
C GLN A 165 -23.95 10.32 21.44
N ALA A 166 -24.42 11.51 21.74
CA ALA A 166 -25.66 11.66 22.51
C ALA A 166 -26.81 11.11 21.64
N GLY A 167 -27.32 9.96 22.02
CA GLY A 167 -28.58 9.46 21.52
C GLY A 167 -29.74 10.26 22.09
N SER A 168 -30.94 10.14 21.50
CA SER A 168 -32.16 10.65 22.12
C SER A 168 -32.34 10.04 23.52
N VAL A 169 -33.02 10.75 24.40
CA VAL A 169 -33.17 10.43 25.85
C VAL A 169 -33.57 8.96 26.13
N ASP A 170 -34.06 8.27 25.12
CA ASP A 170 -34.59 6.89 25.24
C ASP A 170 -33.58 5.79 24.83
N VAL A 171 -32.45 6.09 24.17
CA VAL A 171 -31.56 5.08 23.57
C VAL A 171 -30.19 4.97 24.26
N GLY A 172 -29.89 5.85 25.20
CA GLY A 172 -28.61 5.85 25.92
C GLY A 172 -27.42 6.31 25.04
N PHE A 173 -26.22 6.23 25.59
CA PHE A 173 -24.99 6.61 24.89
C PHE A 173 -24.51 5.47 23.97
N VAL A 174 -24.40 5.73 22.67
CA VAL A 174 -23.80 4.79 21.72
C VAL A 174 -22.31 5.04 21.68
N ARG A 175 -21.54 4.04 22.09
CA ARG A 175 -20.07 4.09 21.97
C ARG A 175 -19.67 3.87 20.51
N ILE A 176 -19.00 4.85 19.92
CA ILE A 176 -18.37 4.69 18.61
C ILE A 176 -17.14 3.81 18.78
N SER A 177 -17.15 2.60 18.25
CA SER A 177 -16.02 1.68 18.31
C SER A 177 -14.77 2.32 17.69
N ARG A 178 -13.60 2.07 18.28
CA ARG A 178 -12.30 2.56 17.78
C ARG A 178 -11.94 1.88 16.45
N THR A 179 -12.37 0.65 16.27
CA THR A 179 -12.09 -0.14 15.08
C THR A 179 -13.37 -0.82 14.62
N ASP A 180 -13.65 -0.78 13.32
CA ASP A 180 -14.82 -1.40 12.73
C ASP A 180 -14.51 -2.85 12.37
N PRO A 181 -15.21 -3.84 12.92
CA PRO A 181 -15.01 -5.24 12.58
C PRO A 181 -15.19 -5.51 11.07
N GLU A 182 -16.10 -4.80 10.41
CA GLU A 182 -16.35 -4.93 8.99
C GLU A 182 -15.13 -4.46 8.17
N VAL A 183 -14.54 -3.30 8.51
CA VAL A 183 -13.33 -2.80 7.89
C VAL A 183 -12.17 -3.79 8.05
N ILE A 184 -11.98 -4.34 9.26
CA ILE A 184 -10.95 -5.36 9.51
C ILE A 184 -11.17 -6.60 8.65
N ALA A 185 -12.41 -7.07 8.55
CA ALA A 185 -12.75 -8.23 7.74
C ALA A 185 -12.44 -8.01 6.25
N LEU A 186 -12.77 -6.82 5.72
CA LEU A 186 -12.46 -6.45 4.34
C LEU A 186 -10.95 -6.35 4.08
N LEU A 187 -10.19 -5.78 5.02
CA LEU A 187 -8.73 -5.61 4.86
C LEU A 187 -7.93 -6.89 5.06
N ARG A 188 -8.51 -7.90 5.74
CA ARG A 188 -7.80 -9.15 6.10
C ARG A 188 -7.21 -9.88 4.89
N GLY A 189 -7.95 -9.93 3.78
CA GLY A 189 -7.51 -10.60 2.55
C GLY A 189 -6.41 -9.84 1.78
N LEU A 190 -6.19 -8.57 2.10
CA LEU A 190 -5.22 -7.70 1.45
C LEU A 190 -3.95 -7.47 2.29
N LYS A 191 -3.93 -7.98 3.52
CA LYS A 191 -2.79 -7.85 4.42
C LYS A 191 -1.58 -8.62 3.89
N LEU A 192 -0.40 -8.02 4.05
CA LEU A 192 0.85 -8.74 3.83
C LEU A 192 0.92 -9.96 4.75
N PRO A 193 1.25 -11.16 4.23
CA PRO A 193 1.60 -12.26 5.11
C PRO A 193 2.81 -11.84 5.96
N ALA A 194 2.78 -12.18 7.25
CA ALA A 194 3.94 -12.00 8.09
C ALA A 194 5.12 -12.74 7.45
N ALA A 195 6.28 -12.11 7.39
CA ALA A 195 7.50 -12.78 6.99
C ALA A 195 7.73 -13.94 7.97
N ALA A 196 7.77 -15.16 7.43
CA ALA A 196 8.06 -16.36 8.19
C ALA A 196 9.55 -16.43 8.52
#